data_00fdb2cada69c374af5c3973067a3364
#
_entry.id   00fdb2cada69c374af5c3973067a3364
#
_cell.length_a   1.000
_cell.length_b   1.000
_cell.length_c   1.000
_cell.angle_alpha   90.00
_cell.angle_beta   90.00
_cell.angle_gamma   90.00
#
_symmetry.space_group_name_H-M   'P 1'
#
loop_
_entity.id
_entity.type
_entity.pdbx_description
1 polymer ?
#
loop_
_entity_poly.entity_id
_entity_poly.type
_entity_poly.pdbx_seq_one_letter_code
_entity_poly.pdbx_strand_id
1 'polypeptide(L)'
;MPDLRLFVRGDEVELHRRMVRSRLAFGTVLTAAYLHPTGSEDLKPMLRGRLHAQHPDDAAKRYYTYRNRGYLVSRPGMRRIGLLELPRFAWYFLVTRRDPKGFTEWVRLVRQGRAERFDRL
;
A
#
# COMPACT_ATOMS: atom_id res chain seq x y z
N MET A 1 -7.45 0.74 -18.17
CA MET A 1 -6.57 -0.42 -18.00
C MET A 1 -5.74 -0.26 -16.74
N PRO A 2 -5.61 -1.29 -15.89
CA PRO A 2 -4.76 -1.22 -14.70
C PRO A 2 -3.30 -0.94 -15.05
N ASP A 3 -2.59 -0.29 -14.14
CA ASP A 3 -1.16 -0.03 -14.31
C ASP A 3 -0.36 -1.30 -14.05
N LEU A 4 0.13 -1.94 -15.11
CA LEU A 4 0.86 -3.21 -15.02
C LEU A 4 2.19 -3.11 -14.27
N ARG A 5 2.68 -1.90 -14.00
CA ARG A 5 3.86 -1.67 -13.17
C ARG A 5 3.59 -2.01 -11.70
N LEU A 6 2.32 -1.93 -11.29
CA LEU A 6 1.88 -2.23 -9.93
C LEU A 6 1.59 -3.73 -9.74
N PHE A 7 2.49 -4.57 -10.22
CA PHE A 7 2.36 -6.01 -10.07
C PHE A 7 2.00 -6.43 -8.63
N VAL A 8 0.98 -7.28 -8.48
CA VAL A 8 0.47 -7.87 -7.24
C VAL A 8 -0.47 -6.94 -6.43
N ARG A 9 -0.17 -5.64 -6.25
CA ARG A 9 -1.01 -4.77 -5.41
C ARG A 9 -1.01 -3.31 -5.84
N GLY A 10 -2.14 -2.67 -5.66
CA GLY A 10 -2.30 -1.23 -5.84
C GLY A 10 -2.84 -0.79 -7.20
N ASP A 11 -2.88 -1.69 -8.17
CA ASP A 11 -3.40 -1.44 -9.51
C ASP A 11 -4.88 -1.05 -9.49
N GLU A 12 -5.68 -1.67 -8.65
CA GLU A 12 -7.11 -1.36 -8.47
C GLU A 12 -7.32 0.07 -7.97
N VAL A 13 -6.57 0.46 -6.97
CA VAL A 13 -6.64 1.80 -6.38
C VAL A 13 -6.21 2.86 -7.41
N GLU A 14 -5.14 2.60 -8.13
CA GLU A 14 -4.63 3.49 -9.17
C GLU A 14 -5.65 3.64 -10.32
N LEU A 15 -6.20 2.54 -10.81
CA LEU A 15 -7.22 2.53 -11.84
C LEU A 15 -8.47 3.30 -11.40
N HIS A 16 -8.98 3.03 -10.20
CA HIS A 16 -10.14 3.72 -9.66
C HIS A 16 -9.94 5.24 -9.64
N ARG A 17 -8.79 5.68 -9.17
CA ARG A 17 -8.48 7.12 -9.11
C ARG A 17 -8.39 7.76 -10.50
N ARG A 18 -7.82 7.06 -11.49
CA ARG A 18 -7.82 7.55 -12.87
C ARG A 18 -9.24 7.66 -13.43
N MET A 19 -10.08 6.68 -13.16
CA MET A 19 -11.49 6.70 -13.57
C MET A 19 -12.24 7.88 -12.96
N VAL A 20 -12.08 8.13 -11.66
CA VAL A 20 -12.68 9.28 -10.97
C VAL A 20 -12.20 10.60 -11.60
N ARG A 21 -10.92 10.72 -11.89
CA ARG A 21 -10.33 11.94 -12.49
C ARG A 21 -10.73 12.16 -13.94
N SER A 22 -11.01 11.08 -14.68
CA SER A 22 -11.42 11.17 -16.10
C SER A 22 -12.86 11.69 -16.27
N ARG A 23 -13.65 11.73 -15.19
CA ARG A 23 -15.08 12.07 -15.19
C ARG A 23 -15.93 11.14 -16.05
N LEU A 24 -15.42 9.97 -16.42
CA LEU A 24 -16.19 8.96 -17.12
C LEU A 24 -17.20 8.32 -16.16
N ALA A 25 -18.38 7.98 -16.68
CA ALA A 25 -19.38 7.28 -15.89
C ALA A 25 -18.91 5.83 -15.62
N PHE A 26 -18.90 5.43 -14.36
CA PHE A 26 -18.64 4.06 -13.93
C PHE A 26 -19.43 3.78 -12.65
N GLY A 27 -19.58 2.52 -12.32
CA GLY A 27 -20.34 2.15 -11.13
C GLY A 27 -20.11 0.70 -10.73
N THR A 28 -20.83 0.28 -9.70
CA THR A 28 -20.79 -1.08 -9.17
C THR A 28 -22.01 -1.88 -9.65
N VAL A 29 -21.79 -3.10 -10.10
CA VAL A 29 -22.86 -4.02 -10.44
C VAL A 29 -23.33 -4.68 -9.15
N LEU A 30 -24.49 -4.26 -8.65
CA LEU A 30 -25.03 -4.71 -7.36
C LEU A 30 -25.53 -6.17 -7.37
N THR A 31 -25.80 -6.72 -8.55
CA THR A 31 -26.24 -8.11 -8.70
C THR A 31 -25.09 -9.11 -8.85
N ALA A 32 -23.85 -8.62 -8.98
CA ALA A 32 -22.67 -9.46 -9.04
C ALA A 32 -22.01 -9.54 -7.65
N ALA A 33 -21.67 -10.76 -7.22
CA ALA A 33 -20.97 -10.97 -5.96
C ALA A 33 -19.75 -11.84 -6.19
N TYR A 34 -18.64 -11.49 -5.50
CA TYR A 34 -17.40 -12.25 -5.50
C TYR A 34 -16.89 -12.37 -4.07
N LEU A 35 -16.65 -13.62 -3.64
CA LEU A 35 -16.05 -13.90 -2.34
C LEU A 35 -14.52 -13.81 -2.46
N HIS A 36 -13.96 -12.78 -1.88
CA HIS A 36 -12.52 -12.58 -1.85
C HIS A 36 -11.98 -12.86 -0.45
N PRO A 37 -10.89 -13.64 -0.32
CA PRO A 37 -10.23 -13.80 0.97
C PRO A 37 -9.84 -12.44 1.55
N THR A 38 -10.19 -12.20 2.81
CA THR A 38 -9.80 -10.96 3.49
C THR A 38 -8.30 -10.97 3.75
N GLY A 39 -7.59 -9.89 3.38
CA GLY A 39 -6.17 -9.72 3.68
C GLY A 39 -5.91 -9.24 5.11
N SER A 40 -6.80 -9.55 6.05
CA SER A 40 -6.72 -9.09 7.45
C SER A 40 -5.51 -9.63 8.20
N GLU A 41 -4.98 -10.77 7.80
CA GLU A 41 -3.76 -11.36 8.35
C GLU A 41 -2.51 -10.48 8.16
N ASP A 42 -2.50 -9.65 7.12
CA ASP A 42 -1.43 -8.69 6.85
C ASP A 42 -1.51 -7.43 7.74
N LEU A 43 -2.63 -7.23 8.41
CA LEU A 43 -2.84 -6.09 9.29
C LEU A 43 -2.34 -6.43 10.69
N LYS A 44 -1.23 -5.82 11.08
CA LYS A 44 -0.62 -6.04 12.40
C LYS A 44 -1.05 -4.94 13.36
N PRO A 45 -1.52 -5.28 14.57
CA PRO A 45 -1.99 -4.30 15.54
C PRO A 45 -0.83 -3.49 16.13
N MET A 46 -1.13 -2.23 16.44
CA MET A 46 -0.25 -1.32 17.16
C MET A 46 -1.10 -0.43 18.07
N LEU A 47 -0.48 0.25 19.05
CA LEU A 47 -1.18 1.08 20.02
C LEU A 47 -2.36 0.35 20.69
N ARG A 48 -2.11 -0.86 21.20
CA ARG A 48 -3.13 -1.71 21.85
C ARG A 48 -4.34 -2.00 20.96
N GLY A 49 -4.10 -2.20 19.65
CA GLY A 49 -5.15 -2.50 18.68
C GLY A 49 -5.94 -1.31 18.16
N ARG A 50 -5.59 -0.09 18.57
CA ARG A 50 -6.26 1.13 18.06
C ARG A 50 -5.90 1.46 16.63
N LEU A 51 -4.70 1.11 16.21
CA LEU A 51 -4.22 1.27 14.85
C LEU A 51 -3.64 -0.05 14.33
N HIS A 52 -3.57 -0.16 13.02
CA HIS A 52 -2.99 -1.31 12.34
C HIS A 52 -2.01 -0.83 11.27
N ALA A 53 -0.92 -1.57 11.10
CA ALA A 53 0.02 -1.38 10.00
C ALA A 53 -0.05 -2.59 9.08
N GLN A 54 -0.06 -2.35 7.78
CA GLN A 54 -0.01 -3.43 6.82
C GLN A 54 1.42 -3.96 6.70
N HIS A 55 1.64 -5.19 7.16
CA HIS A 55 2.94 -5.84 7.15
C HIS A 55 2.79 -7.31 6.76
N PRO A 56 2.80 -7.64 5.47
CA PRO A 56 2.75 -9.02 5.01
C PRO A 56 3.93 -9.84 5.54
N ASP A 57 3.67 -11.05 5.98
CA ASP A 57 4.73 -11.96 6.45
C ASP A 57 5.56 -12.51 5.29
N ASP A 58 4.93 -12.73 4.13
CA ASP A 58 5.63 -13.13 2.92
C ASP A 58 6.50 -11.98 2.38
N ALA A 59 7.79 -12.28 2.15
CA ALA A 59 8.78 -11.29 1.74
C ALA A 59 8.49 -10.68 0.36
N ALA A 60 8.04 -11.48 -0.60
CA ALA A 60 7.72 -11.01 -1.94
C ALA A 60 6.47 -10.10 -1.91
N LYS A 61 5.44 -10.54 -1.20
CA LYS A 61 4.22 -9.76 -1.01
C LYS A 61 4.51 -8.43 -0.31
N ARG A 62 5.36 -8.43 0.71
CA ARG A 62 5.81 -7.24 1.45
C ARG A 62 6.58 -6.28 0.55
N TYR A 63 7.50 -6.80 -0.27
CA TYR A 63 8.26 -6.01 -1.23
C TYR A 63 7.34 -5.22 -2.16
N TYR A 64 6.43 -5.91 -2.83
CA TYR A 64 5.50 -5.27 -3.77
C TYR A 64 4.52 -4.32 -3.07
N THR A 65 4.03 -4.69 -1.89
CA THR A 65 3.11 -3.86 -1.11
C THR A 65 3.74 -2.51 -0.77
N TYR A 66 4.94 -2.49 -0.22
CA TYR A 66 5.60 -1.26 0.21
C TYR A 66 6.06 -0.41 -0.96
N ARG A 67 6.64 -1.03 -1.98
CA ARG A 67 7.04 -0.31 -3.19
C ARG A 67 5.85 0.34 -3.89
N ASN A 68 4.81 -0.43 -4.13
CA ASN A 68 3.62 0.07 -4.82
C ASN A 68 2.90 1.15 -4.00
N ARG A 69 2.89 1.02 -2.68
CA ARG A 69 2.35 2.05 -1.80
C ARG A 69 3.14 3.35 -1.91
N GLY A 70 4.46 3.28 -1.96
CA GLY A 70 5.31 4.44 -2.19
C GLY A 70 4.97 5.19 -3.48
N TYR A 71 4.73 4.46 -4.56
CA TYR A 71 4.26 5.03 -5.82
C TYR A 71 2.88 5.69 -5.68
N LEU A 72 1.91 4.99 -5.09
CA LEU A 72 0.54 5.49 -4.94
C LEU A 72 0.47 6.78 -4.12
N VAL A 73 1.18 6.85 -2.99
CA VAL A 73 1.17 8.05 -2.13
C VAL A 73 1.91 9.23 -2.74
N SER A 74 2.72 9.01 -3.77
CA SER A 74 3.36 10.09 -4.52
C SER A 74 2.43 10.76 -5.54
N ARG A 75 1.30 10.11 -5.86
CA ARG A 75 0.34 10.61 -6.85
C ARG A 75 -0.45 11.82 -6.34
N PRO A 76 -0.91 12.70 -7.24
CA PRO A 76 -1.72 13.85 -6.86
C PRO A 76 -2.96 13.44 -6.03
N GLY A 77 -3.20 14.15 -4.93
CA GLY A 77 -4.31 13.88 -4.02
C GLY A 77 -4.08 12.78 -2.99
N MET A 78 -2.93 12.08 -3.03
CA MET A 78 -2.57 11.06 -2.04
C MET A 78 -1.39 11.43 -1.13
N ARG A 79 -0.78 12.58 -1.34
CA ARG A 79 0.41 13.00 -0.57
C ARG A 79 0.15 13.12 0.93
N ARG A 80 -1.04 13.56 1.34
CA ARG A 80 -1.43 13.65 2.75
C ARG A 80 -1.46 12.28 3.42
N ILE A 81 -1.93 11.25 2.71
CA ILE A 81 -1.94 9.88 3.19
C ILE A 81 -0.50 9.39 3.41
N GLY A 82 0.40 9.69 2.48
CA GLY A 82 1.83 9.36 2.61
C GLY A 82 2.48 10.01 3.82
N LEU A 83 2.15 11.26 4.12
CA LEU A 83 2.66 11.97 5.31
C LEU A 83 2.16 11.34 6.61
N LEU A 84 0.93 10.82 6.64
CA LEU A 84 0.37 10.12 7.80
C LEU A 84 0.94 8.71 7.97
N GLU A 85 1.35 8.07 6.88
CA GLU A 85 1.95 6.73 6.93
C GLU A 85 3.33 6.72 7.56
N LEU A 86 4.12 7.78 7.36
CA LEU A 86 5.47 7.85 7.92
C LEU A 86 5.49 7.68 9.45
N PRO A 87 4.74 8.46 10.25
CA PRO A 87 4.71 8.25 11.69
C PRO A 87 4.08 6.90 12.08
N ARG A 88 3.10 6.40 11.33
CA ARG A 88 2.47 5.11 11.58
C ARG A 88 3.48 3.97 11.46
N PHE A 89 4.21 3.89 10.37
CA PHE A 89 5.20 2.84 10.16
C PHE A 89 6.46 3.01 11.00
N ALA A 90 6.88 4.26 11.28
CA ALA A 90 7.94 4.52 12.23
C ALA A 90 7.58 3.96 13.61
N TRP A 91 6.40 4.24 14.12
CA TRP A 91 5.92 3.68 15.38
C TRP A 91 5.87 2.16 15.33
N TYR A 92 5.28 1.60 14.28
CA TYR A 92 5.15 0.16 14.13
C TYR A 92 6.50 -0.56 14.18
N PHE A 93 7.46 -0.14 13.37
CA PHE A 93 8.77 -0.79 13.32
C PHE A 93 9.64 -0.50 14.53
N LEU A 94 9.69 0.73 15.01
CA LEU A 94 10.64 1.13 16.06
C LEU A 94 10.12 0.87 17.46
N VAL A 95 8.81 0.99 17.69
CA VAL A 95 8.21 0.83 19.03
C VAL A 95 7.54 -0.54 19.17
N THR A 96 6.65 -0.92 18.27
CA THR A 96 5.88 -2.16 18.35
C THR A 96 6.72 -3.38 18.05
N ARG A 97 7.43 -3.41 16.93
CA ARG A 97 8.29 -4.53 16.54
C ARG A 97 9.71 -4.44 17.09
N ARG A 98 10.19 -3.25 17.40
CA ARG A 98 11.59 -2.99 17.75
C ARG A 98 12.57 -3.48 16.67
N ASP A 99 12.22 -3.23 15.41
CA ASP A 99 12.95 -3.69 14.24
C ASP A 99 13.41 -2.50 13.37
N PRO A 100 14.53 -1.85 13.72
CA PRO A 100 15.04 -0.72 12.95
C PRO A 100 15.49 -1.11 11.53
N LYS A 101 15.89 -2.37 11.32
CA LYS A 101 16.24 -2.87 9.98
C LYS A 101 15.02 -2.95 9.08
N GLY A 102 13.91 -3.45 9.61
CA GLY A 102 12.62 -3.47 8.90
C GLY A 102 12.14 -2.07 8.54
N PHE A 103 12.33 -1.09 9.42
CA PHE A 103 12.01 0.31 9.12
C PHE A 103 12.86 0.86 7.97
N THR A 104 14.16 0.59 7.98
CA THR A 104 15.06 1.00 6.90
C THR A 104 14.67 0.37 5.56
N GLU A 105 14.30 -0.89 5.56
CA GLU A 105 13.79 -1.59 4.38
C GLU A 105 12.49 -0.95 3.87
N TRP A 106 11.56 -0.68 4.76
CA TRP A 106 10.31 0.01 4.41
C TRP A 106 10.57 1.36 3.75
N VAL A 107 11.43 2.19 4.35
CA VAL A 107 11.81 3.50 3.80
C VAL A 107 12.43 3.32 2.40
N ARG A 108 13.33 2.37 2.24
CA ARG A 108 13.98 2.07 0.96
C ARG A 108 12.95 1.72 -0.13
N LEU A 109 12.01 0.83 0.18
CA LEU A 109 10.98 0.38 -0.77
C LEU A 109 9.99 1.50 -1.11
N VAL A 110 9.57 2.28 -0.13
CA VAL A 110 8.70 3.45 -0.36
C VAL A 110 9.40 4.47 -1.27
N ARG A 111 10.68 4.74 -1.03
CA ARG A 111 11.47 5.65 -1.89
C ARG A 111 11.63 5.10 -3.30
N GLN A 112 11.84 3.79 -3.44
CA GLN A 112 11.92 3.13 -4.73
C GLN A 112 10.62 3.29 -5.52
N GLY A 113 9.47 3.09 -4.88
CA GLY A 113 8.16 3.29 -5.48
C GLY A 113 7.92 4.75 -5.88
N ARG A 114 8.29 5.72 -5.03
CA ARG A 114 8.19 7.15 -5.34
C ARG A 114 9.08 7.55 -6.54
N ALA A 115 10.22 6.91 -6.69
CA ALA A 115 11.13 7.12 -7.81
C ALA A 115 10.72 6.33 -9.07
N GLU A 116 9.56 5.69 -9.05
CA GLU A 116 9.01 4.88 -10.16
C GLU A 116 9.95 3.75 -10.61
N ARG A 117 10.72 3.19 -9.69
CA ARG A 117 11.57 2.02 -9.93
C ARG A 117 10.77 0.75 -9.67
N PHE A 118 10.40 0.06 -10.72
CA PHE A 118 9.53 -1.13 -10.69
C PHE A 118 10.30 -2.42 -10.96
N ASP A 119 11.47 -2.57 -10.36
CA ASP A 119 12.25 -3.79 -10.45
C ASP A 119 11.44 -4.98 -9.88
N ARG A 120 11.61 -6.13 -10.51
CA ARG A 120 11.03 -7.38 -9.99
C ARG A 120 12.04 -8.05 -9.05
N LEU A 121 11.51 -8.76 -8.08
CA LEU A 121 12.32 -9.63 -7.23
C LEU A 121 12.91 -10.79 -8.03
#